data_fb8087357e70646fc1bb9d42ec6ad8a3
#
_entry.id   fb8087357e70646fc1bb9d42ec6ad8a3
#
_cell.length_a   1.000
_cell.length_b   1.000
_cell.length_c   1.000
_cell.angle_alpha   90.00
_cell.angle_beta   90.00
_cell.angle_gamma   90.00
#
_symmetry.space_group_name_H-M   'P 1'
#
loop_
_entity.id
_entity.type
_entity.pdbx_description
1 polymer ?
#
loop_
_entity_poly.entity_id
_entity_poly.type
_entity_poly.pdbx_seq_one_letter_code
_entity_poly.pdbx_strand_id
1 'polypeptide(L)'
;MNKLIGMSSLAAILQLQLLWVYIVSFIHSNGRKIMSGSQTLVVKLGTSVLPGVPRRLNRAHIVELVRQCAQQHAKGHRIVIVTSGAIAAGREHLGYPELPATIASKQLLAAVGQSRLIQLWEQLFSIYGIHIGQMLLTRADLEDRERFLNARDTMNALLDNRIVPVINENDAVATAEIKVGDNDNLSALAAILAGADKLLLLTDQAGLYTADPRNNPEAELIREVHGIDDALRGIAGDSVSGLGTGGMATKLQAADVACRAGIDVIIAAGSQSGVIANVIDGTPVGTRFHALETPLENRKRWIFGAPPAGEITIDDGAVAAIMERGSSLLPKGIRNVQGDFSRGEVIRIRNLGGRDLAHGVSRYNSDALRMLAGHHSQQISEILGYEYGPVAVHRDDMIVS
;
A
#
# COMPACT_ATOMS: atom_id res chain seq x y z
N MET A 1 37.38 -11.05 13.93
CA MET A 1 36.68 -10.28 12.89
C MET A 1 35.36 -10.93 12.43
N ASN A 2 34.76 -11.85 13.22
CA ASN A 2 33.55 -12.62 12.85
C ASN A 2 32.33 -12.38 13.79
N LYS A 3 32.23 -11.23 14.47
CA LYS A 3 31.07 -10.90 15.34
C LYS A 3 30.26 -9.70 14.88
N LEU A 4 30.63 -9.01 13.81
CA LEU A 4 29.94 -7.80 13.32
C LEU A 4 28.95 -8.04 12.16
N ILE A 5 28.96 -9.24 11.55
CA ILE A 5 28.11 -9.56 10.39
C ILE A 5 26.74 -10.12 10.80
N GLY A 6 26.60 -10.62 12.03
CA GLY A 6 25.33 -11.20 12.54
C GLY A 6 24.33 -10.18 13.11
N MET A 7 24.78 -8.99 13.48
CA MET A 7 23.89 -7.98 14.07
C MET A 7 23.12 -7.14 13.05
N SER A 8 23.58 -7.03 11.82
CA SER A 8 22.89 -6.26 10.77
C SER A 8 21.64 -6.98 10.21
N SER A 9 21.66 -8.30 10.21
CA SER A 9 20.54 -9.13 9.71
C SER A 9 19.37 -9.17 10.73
N LEU A 10 19.68 -9.29 12.04
CA LEU A 10 18.65 -9.31 13.07
C LEU A 10 18.02 -7.93 13.30
N ALA A 11 18.81 -6.87 13.24
CA ALA A 11 18.31 -5.49 13.30
C ALA A 11 17.45 -5.14 12.09
N ALA A 12 17.83 -5.60 10.89
CA ALA A 12 17.03 -5.43 9.69
C ALA A 12 15.72 -6.25 9.74
N ILE A 13 15.74 -7.46 10.30
CA ILE A 13 14.54 -8.28 10.50
C ILE A 13 13.64 -7.68 11.59
N LEU A 14 14.19 -7.19 12.69
CA LEU A 14 13.45 -6.48 13.73
C LEU A 14 12.90 -5.13 13.24
N GLN A 15 13.65 -4.38 12.44
CA GLN A 15 13.15 -3.18 11.77
C GLN A 15 12.07 -3.52 10.74
N LEU A 16 12.21 -4.60 9.97
CA LEU A 16 11.19 -5.11 9.08
C LEU A 16 9.94 -5.57 9.85
N GLN A 17 10.09 -6.19 11.00
CA GLN A 17 8.97 -6.58 11.87
C GLN A 17 8.31 -5.37 12.54
N LEU A 18 9.08 -4.37 12.97
CA LEU A 18 8.56 -3.12 13.52
C LEU A 18 7.88 -2.27 12.42
N LEU A 19 8.47 -2.23 11.23
CA LEU A 19 7.89 -1.61 10.05
C LEU A 19 6.59 -2.29 9.65
N TRP A 20 6.61 -3.59 9.72
CA TRP A 20 5.50 -4.45 9.39
C TRP A 20 4.30 -4.20 10.31
N VAL A 21 4.53 -4.14 11.62
CA VAL A 21 3.55 -3.73 12.63
C VAL A 21 3.04 -2.31 12.35
N TYR A 22 3.87 -1.44 11.79
CA TYR A 22 3.59 -0.05 11.49
C TYR A 22 2.62 0.15 10.31
N ILE A 23 2.82 -0.61 9.24
CA ILE A 23 2.08 -0.45 7.98
C ILE A 23 0.68 -1.08 8.07
N VAL A 24 0.55 -2.18 8.81
CA VAL A 24 -0.65 -3.00 8.85
C VAL A 24 -1.84 -2.36 9.56
N SER A 25 -1.64 -1.40 10.43
CA SER A 25 -2.68 -0.83 11.27
C SER A 25 -3.54 0.26 10.67
N PHE A 26 -3.20 0.71 9.48
CA PHE A 26 -3.75 1.94 8.92
C PHE A 26 -4.97 1.75 8.01
N ILE A 27 -5.52 0.55 7.91
CA ILE A 27 -6.51 0.20 6.92
C ILE A 27 -7.92 0.13 7.49
N HIS A 28 -8.84 0.72 6.84
CA HIS A 28 -10.29 0.73 7.03
C HIS A 28 -10.84 1.77 7.98
N SER A 29 -10.68 3.00 7.61
CA SER A 29 -11.38 4.03 8.32
C SER A 29 -11.81 5.25 7.52
N ASN A 30 -12.49 5.04 6.49
CA ASN A 30 -13.34 6.10 5.99
C ASN A 30 -14.78 5.60 6.08
N GLY A 31 -15.55 6.13 7.01
CA GLY A 31 -17.00 6.01 7.06
C GLY A 31 -17.64 6.68 5.85
N ARG A 32 -17.30 6.17 4.65
CA ARG A 32 -17.77 6.64 3.37
C ARG A 32 -19.05 5.91 3.03
N LYS A 33 -20.02 6.61 2.49
CA LYS A 33 -21.10 6.03 1.70
C LYS A 33 -20.51 5.37 0.45
N ILE A 34 -19.85 4.23 0.65
CA ILE A 34 -19.55 3.31 -0.44
C ILE A 34 -20.91 2.73 -0.84
N MET A 35 -21.23 2.71 -2.13
CA MET A 35 -22.41 1.98 -2.62
C MET A 35 -22.33 0.56 -2.06
N SER A 36 -23.43 0.05 -1.50
CA SER A 36 -23.48 -1.32 -1.00
C SER A 36 -22.92 -2.28 -2.07
N GLY A 37 -21.82 -2.98 -1.75
CA GLY A 37 -21.12 -3.89 -2.70
C GLY A 37 -19.90 -3.34 -3.45
N SER A 38 -19.55 -2.04 -3.30
CA SER A 38 -18.30 -1.50 -3.88
C SER A 38 -17.07 -2.05 -3.17
N GLN A 39 -16.07 -2.48 -3.94
CA GLN A 39 -14.79 -2.99 -3.44
C GLN A 39 -13.64 -2.12 -3.95
N THR A 40 -12.55 -2.08 -3.18
CA THR A 40 -11.26 -1.49 -3.58
C THR A 40 -10.32 -2.62 -3.98
N LEU A 41 -9.89 -2.63 -5.24
CA LEU A 41 -8.97 -3.63 -5.79
C LEU A 41 -7.67 -2.96 -6.21
N VAL A 42 -6.56 -3.46 -5.68
CA VAL A 42 -5.22 -3.13 -6.18
C VAL A 42 -4.79 -4.19 -7.19
N VAL A 43 -4.41 -3.76 -8.39
CA VAL A 43 -3.94 -4.63 -9.47
C VAL A 43 -2.48 -4.35 -9.74
N LYS A 44 -1.62 -5.32 -9.47
CA LYS A 44 -0.20 -5.24 -9.80
C LYS A 44 0.08 -5.93 -11.14
N LEU A 45 0.69 -5.18 -12.04
CA LEU A 45 1.12 -5.66 -13.34
C LEU A 45 2.65 -5.80 -13.39
N GLY A 46 3.13 -7.01 -13.63
CA GLY A 46 4.52 -7.27 -13.95
C GLY A 46 4.81 -6.93 -15.43
N THR A 47 6.06 -6.59 -15.73
CA THR A 47 6.55 -6.57 -17.11
C THR A 47 6.76 -8.00 -17.58
N SER A 48 5.77 -8.60 -18.23
CA SER A 48 5.94 -9.91 -18.87
C SER A 48 6.95 -9.79 -20.00
N VAL A 49 8.12 -10.41 -19.81
CA VAL A 49 9.15 -10.49 -20.84
C VAL A 49 8.95 -11.81 -21.59
N LEU A 50 8.63 -11.73 -22.87
CA LEU A 50 8.67 -12.92 -23.73
C LEU A 50 10.13 -13.36 -23.90
N PRO A 51 10.45 -14.66 -23.72
CA PRO A 51 11.79 -15.18 -23.97
C PRO A 51 12.27 -14.85 -25.39
N GLY A 52 13.47 -14.31 -25.54
CA GLY A 52 14.08 -14.07 -26.85
C GLY A 52 13.70 -12.76 -27.55
N VAL A 53 12.82 -11.93 -26.95
CA VAL A 53 12.45 -10.61 -27.49
C VAL A 53 13.03 -9.51 -26.60
N PRO A 54 13.51 -8.36 -27.17
CA PRO A 54 13.90 -7.23 -26.35
C PRO A 54 12.79 -6.87 -25.35
N ARG A 55 13.18 -6.50 -24.11
CA ARG A 55 12.22 -6.14 -23.05
C ARG A 55 11.37 -4.94 -23.48
N ARG A 56 10.21 -5.19 -24.01
CA ARG A 56 9.23 -4.18 -24.44
C ARG A 56 7.99 -4.24 -23.56
N LEU A 57 7.31 -3.11 -23.46
CA LEU A 57 5.99 -3.08 -22.85
C LEU A 57 5.01 -3.89 -23.71
N ASN A 58 4.33 -4.87 -23.11
CA ASN A 58 3.26 -5.59 -23.79
C ASN A 58 1.98 -4.73 -23.83
N ARG A 59 1.94 -3.79 -24.78
CA ARG A 59 0.84 -2.82 -24.92
C ARG A 59 -0.51 -3.49 -25.13
N ALA A 60 -0.58 -4.57 -25.91
CA ALA A 60 -1.83 -5.29 -26.16
C ALA A 60 -2.41 -5.85 -24.84
N HIS A 61 -1.56 -6.41 -24.00
CA HIS A 61 -1.96 -6.89 -22.68
C HIS A 61 -2.43 -5.75 -21.77
N ILE A 62 -1.73 -4.62 -21.76
CA ILE A 62 -2.12 -3.44 -20.97
C ILE A 62 -3.49 -2.91 -21.45
N VAL A 63 -3.75 -2.85 -22.76
CA VAL A 63 -5.04 -2.43 -23.32
C VAL A 63 -6.19 -3.31 -22.78
N GLU A 64 -6.01 -4.63 -22.78
CA GLU A 64 -7.06 -5.54 -22.29
C GLU A 64 -7.29 -5.39 -20.77
N LEU A 65 -6.22 -5.24 -19.98
CA LEU A 65 -6.34 -5.02 -18.54
C LEU A 65 -7.01 -3.68 -18.22
N VAL A 66 -6.66 -2.60 -18.94
CA VAL A 66 -7.34 -1.30 -18.79
C VAL A 66 -8.82 -1.41 -19.11
N ARG A 67 -9.18 -2.15 -20.18
CA ARG A 67 -10.58 -2.40 -20.51
C ARG A 67 -11.34 -3.07 -19.35
N GLN A 68 -10.75 -4.10 -18.73
CA GLN A 68 -11.34 -4.77 -17.58
C GLN A 68 -11.43 -3.83 -16.35
N CYS A 69 -10.38 -3.08 -16.06
CA CYS A 69 -10.37 -2.09 -14.98
C CYS A 69 -11.47 -1.04 -15.18
N ALA A 70 -11.60 -0.50 -16.40
CA ALA A 70 -12.61 0.51 -16.72
C ALA A 70 -14.04 -0.03 -16.55
N GLN A 71 -14.29 -1.29 -16.92
CA GLN A 71 -15.59 -1.93 -16.71
C GLN A 71 -15.93 -2.04 -15.21
N GLN A 72 -14.97 -2.40 -14.35
CA GLN A 72 -15.22 -2.49 -12.92
C GLN A 72 -15.33 -1.11 -12.26
N HIS A 73 -14.52 -0.16 -12.73
CA HIS A 73 -14.64 1.23 -12.31
C HIS A 73 -16.04 1.80 -12.63
N ALA A 74 -16.58 1.53 -13.81
CA ALA A 74 -17.94 1.96 -14.19
C ALA A 74 -19.04 1.35 -13.29
N LYS A 75 -18.82 0.14 -12.73
CA LYS A 75 -19.72 -0.48 -11.74
C LYS A 75 -19.60 0.10 -10.33
N GLY A 76 -18.73 1.08 -10.10
CA GLY A 76 -18.56 1.72 -8.80
C GLY A 76 -17.40 1.21 -7.98
N HIS A 77 -16.68 0.17 -8.41
CA HIS A 77 -15.49 -0.32 -7.73
C HIS A 77 -14.34 0.70 -7.81
N ARG A 78 -13.44 0.68 -6.83
CA ARG A 78 -12.23 1.48 -6.77
C ARG A 78 -11.06 0.66 -7.26
N ILE A 79 -10.35 1.16 -8.25
CA ILE A 79 -9.21 0.47 -8.88
C ILE A 79 -7.94 1.27 -8.60
N VAL A 80 -6.91 0.58 -8.16
CA VAL A 80 -5.54 1.11 -8.01
C VAL A 80 -4.62 0.24 -8.86
N ILE A 81 -3.77 0.87 -9.65
CA ILE A 81 -2.79 0.18 -10.49
C ILE A 81 -1.41 0.30 -9.85
N VAL A 82 -0.71 -0.82 -9.69
CA VAL A 82 0.73 -0.82 -9.40
C VAL A 82 1.44 -1.37 -10.63
N THR A 83 2.17 -0.48 -11.29
CA THR A 83 2.82 -0.78 -12.57
C THR A 83 4.32 -0.98 -12.39
N SER A 84 4.96 -1.59 -13.37
CA SER A 84 6.40 -1.63 -13.57
C SER A 84 6.70 -1.30 -15.02
N GLY A 85 7.99 -1.23 -15.37
CA GLY A 85 8.41 -1.11 -16.77
C GLY A 85 8.94 0.24 -17.17
N ALA A 86 9.18 1.17 -16.23
CA ALA A 86 9.80 2.46 -16.53
C ALA A 86 11.16 2.27 -17.23
N ILE A 87 12.03 1.40 -16.72
CA ILE A 87 13.34 1.09 -17.35
C ILE A 87 13.16 0.54 -18.77
N ALA A 88 12.18 -0.36 -18.97
CA ALA A 88 11.92 -0.93 -20.30
C ALA A 88 11.41 0.13 -21.28
N ALA A 89 10.48 0.98 -20.83
CA ALA A 89 9.97 2.11 -21.62
C ALA A 89 11.06 3.12 -21.98
N GLY A 90 11.98 3.43 -21.05
CA GLY A 90 13.09 4.32 -21.31
C GLY A 90 14.08 3.73 -22.30
N ARG A 91 14.41 2.45 -22.18
CA ARG A 91 15.27 1.73 -23.11
C ARG A 91 14.68 1.70 -24.52
N GLU A 92 13.38 1.41 -24.63
CA GLU A 92 12.66 1.44 -25.92
C GLU A 92 12.66 2.86 -26.52
N HIS A 93 12.38 3.88 -25.71
CA HIS A 93 12.33 5.27 -26.16
C HIS A 93 13.66 5.81 -26.64
N LEU A 94 14.77 5.41 -26.01
CA LEU A 94 16.14 5.80 -26.40
C LEU A 94 16.75 4.92 -27.49
N GLY A 95 15.98 4.01 -28.11
CA GLY A 95 16.46 3.15 -29.19
C GLY A 95 17.45 2.08 -28.74
N TYR A 96 17.29 1.55 -27.51
CA TYR A 96 18.12 0.49 -26.93
C TYR A 96 19.60 0.85 -26.80
N PRO A 97 19.96 1.95 -26.10
CA PRO A 97 21.33 2.39 -25.98
C PRO A 97 22.20 1.35 -25.25
N GLU A 98 23.44 1.24 -25.64
CA GLU A 98 24.47 0.52 -24.88
C GLU A 98 24.91 1.40 -23.71
N LEU A 99 24.53 1.01 -22.51
CA LEU A 99 24.85 1.71 -21.27
C LEU A 99 25.61 0.79 -20.33
N PRO A 100 26.54 1.33 -19.53
CA PRO A 100 27.19 0.56 -18.47
C PRO A 100 26.17 -0.04 -17.51
N ALA A 101 26.46 -1.23 -16.97
CA ALA A 101 25.58 -1.92 -16.01
C ALA A 101 25.69 -1.29 -14.61
N THR A 102 25.39 0.02 -14.50
CA THR A 102 25.43 0.80 -13.25
C THR A 102 24.06 1.16 -12.76
N ILE A 103 23.96 1.57 -11.49
CA ILE A 103 22.74 2.11 -10.89
C ILE A 103 22.29 3.36 -11.64
N ALA A 104 23.22 4.28 -11.91
CA ALA A 104 22.94 5.52 -12.63
C ALA A 104 22.33 5.27 -14.01
N SER A 105 22.81 4.24 -14.75
CA SER A 105 22.22 3.84 -16.03
C SER A 105 20.78 3.34 -15.89
N LYS A 106 20.48 2.60 -14.83
CA LYS A 106 19.09 2.16 -14.54
C LYS A 106 18.22 3.35 -14.18
N GLN A 107 18.70 4.25 -13.33
CA GLN A 107 18.00 5.47 -12.92
C GLN A 107 17.73 6.40 -14.11
N LEU A 108 18.71 6.57 -15.01
CA LEU A 108 18.53 7.31 -16.26
C LEU A 108 17.39 6.71 -17.10
N LEU A 109 17.43 5.40 -17.32
CA LEU A 109 16.40 4.71 -18.11
C LEU A 109 15.02 4.82 -17.43
N ALA A 110 14.97 4.70 -16.11
CA ALA A 110 13.73 4.83 -15.35
C ALA A 110 13.18 6.26 -15.45
N ALA A 111 14.01 7.28 -15.27
CA ALA A 111 13.60 8.68 -15.34
C ALA A 111 13.03 9.04 -16.72
N VAL A 112 13.71 8.62 -17.81
CA VAL A 112 13.21 8.83 -19.18
C VAL A 112 11.95 8.02 -19.44
N GLY A 113 11.91 6.77 -18.97
CA GLY A 113 10.81 5.86 -19.26
C GLY A 113 9.56 6.09 -18.43
N GLN A 114 9.68 6.63 -17.22
CA GLN A 114 8.52 6.88 -16.36
C GLN A 114 7.51 7.85 -17.02
N SER A 115 7.98 8.90 -17.68
CA SER A 115 7.10 9.82 -18.41
C SER A 115 6.36 9.14 -19.56
N ARG A 116 6.98 8.17 -20.24
CA ARG A 116 6.37 7.39 -21.32
C ARG A 116 5.37 6.37 -20.80
N LEU A 117 5.71 5.75 -19.68
CA LEU A 117 4.85 4.77 -19.03
C LEU A 117 3.55 5.43 -18.54
N ILE A 118 3.63 6.55 -17.85
CA ILE A 118 2.43 7.22 -17.36
C ILE A 118 1.57 7.80 -18.49
N GLN A 119 2.22 8.31 -19.55
CA GLN A 119 1.50 8.76 -20.75
C GLN A 119 0.72 7.62 -21.42
N LEU A 120 1.28 6.41 -21.46
CA LEU A 120 0.56 5.23 -21.98
C LEU A 120 -0.68 4.92 -21.13
N TRP A 121 -0.56 4.91 -19.79
CA TRP A 121 -1.69 4.69 -18.89
C TRP A 121 -2.78 5.74 -19.08
N GLU A 122 -2.39 7.03 -19.15
CA GLU A 122 -3.33 8.14 -19.38
C GLU A 122 -4.08 7.97 -20.71
N GLN A 123 -3.37 7.70 -21.80
CA GLN A 123 -3.97 7.49 -23.11
C GLN A 123 -5.00 6.34 -23.12
N LEU A 124 -4.69 5.25 -22.41
CA LEU A 124 -5.57 4.08 -22.40
C LEU A 124 -6.81 4.28 -21.52
N PHE A 125 -6.67 4.88 -20.33
CA PHE A 125 -7.81 5.18 -19.47
C PHE A 125 -8.68 6.30 -20.02
N SER A 126 -8.12 7.28 -20.73
CA SER A 126 -8.87 8.37 -21.35
C SER A 126 -9.85 7.90 -22.42
N ILE A 127 -9.62 6.74 -23.07
CA ILE A 127 -10.57 6.11 -24.00
C ILE A 127 -11.92 5.85 -23.31
N TYR A 128 -11.91 5.62 -21.98
CA TYR A 128 -13.09 5.35 -21.16
C TYR A 128 -13.54 6.58 -20.36
N GLY A 129 -12.97 7.76 -20.61
CA GLY A 129 -13.26 8.98 -19.85
C GLY A 129 -12.81 8.93 -18.40
N ILE A 130 -11.83 8.09 -18.07
CA ILE A 130 -11.30 7.91 -16.72
C ILE A 130 -9.97 8.65 -16.60
N HIS A 131 -9.85 9.51 -15.59
CA HIS A 131 -8.61 10.16 -15.23
C HIS A 131 -7.73 9.25 -14.37
N ILE A 132 -6.42 9.41 -14.51
CA ILE A 132 -5.44 8.76 -13.64
C ILE A 132 -4.67 9.78 -12.81
N GLY A 133 -4.13 9.33 -11.66
CA GLY A 133 -3.21 10.10 -10.82
C GLY A 133 -1.91 9.34 -10.62
N GLN A 134 -0.77 9.90 -11.02
CA GLN A 134 0.53 9.27 -10.79
C GLN A 134 0.96 9.42 -9.33
N MET A 135 1.40 8.31 -8.73
CA MET A 135 2.06 8.30 -7.42
C MET A 135 3.40 7.55 -7.54
N LEU A 136 4.50 8.26 -7.31
CA LEU A 136 5.84 7.66 -7.24
C LEU A 136 6.24 7.54 -5.78
N LEU A 137 6.45 6.31 -5.33
CA LEU A 137 6.71 6.00 -3.94
C LEU A 137 8.02 5.21 -3.82
N THR A 138 8.75 5.44 -2.75
CA THR A 138 9.85 4.60 -2.32
C THR A 138 9.46 3.87 -1.04
N ARG A 139 10.23 2.86 -0.69
CA ARG A 139 10.07 2.19 0.59
C ARG A 139 10.20 3.17 1.77
N ALA A 140 11.14 4.11 1.71
CA ALA A 140 11.33 5.13 2.74
C ALA A 140 10.10 6.02 2.92
N ASP A 141 9.34 6.32 1.86
CA ASP A 141 8.10 7.09 1.96
C ASP A 141 6.98 6.33 2.68
N LEU A 142 7.02 5.00 2.64
CA LEU A 142 6.04 4.14 3.30
C LEU A 142 6.49 3.73 4.72
N GLU A 143 7.78 3.86 5.03
CA GLU A 143 8.36 3.64 6.34
C GLU A 143 8.24 4.86 7.26
N ASP A 144 8.29 6.05 6.69
CA ASP A 144 8.12 7.31 7.41
C ASP A 144 6.63 7.60 7.68
N ARG A 145 6.28 7.87 8.93
CA ARG A 145 4.88 8.04 9.35
C ARG A 145 4.19 9.21 8.69
N GLU A 146 4.85 10.33 8.60
CA GLU A 146 4.28 11.54 8.04
C GLU A 146 4.10 11.39 6.53
N ARG A 147 5.11 10.84 5.82
CA ARG A 147 5.04 10.58 4.39
C ARG A 147 3.98 9.54 4.05
N PHE A 148 3.86 8.48 4.87
CA PHE A 148 2.79 7.50 4.73
C PHE A 148 1.40 8.15 4.84
N LEU A 149 1.18 9.03 5.83
CA LEU A 149 -0.09 9.75 5.97
C LEU A 149 -0.37 10.66 4.77
N ASN A 150 0.64 11.37 4.27
CA ASN A 150 0.51 12.23 3.09
C ASN A 150 0.15 11.41 1.85
N ALA A 151 0.85 10.29 1.63
CA ALA A 151 0.56 9.38 0.52
C ALA A 151 -0.86 8.78 0.64
N ARG A 152 -1.30 8.43 1.85
CA ARG A 152 -2.65 7.93 2.11
C ARG A 152 -3.72 8.99 1.83
N ASP A 153 -3.51 10.20 2.27
CA ASP A 153 -4.47 11.29 2.05
C ASP A 153 -4.60 11.59 0.55
N THR A 154 -3.47 11.58 -0.19
CA THR A 154 -3.47 11.70 -1.66
C THR A 154 -4.20 10.53 -2.32
N MET A 155 -3.89 9.29 -1.93
CA MET A 155 -4.57 8.08 -2.41
C MET A 155 -6.08 8.18 -2.23
N ASN A 156 -6.49 8.56 -1.04
CA ASN A 156 -7.89 8.71 -0.71
C ASN A 156 -8.56 9.82 -1.55
N ALA A 157 -7.91 10.97 -1.69
CA ALA A 157 -8.44 12.07 -2.51
C ALA A 157 -8.63 11.65 -3.98
N LEU A 158 -7.67 10.89 -4.55
CA LEU A 158 -7.81 10.35 -5.90
C LEU A 158 -9.01 9.41 -6.01
N LEU A 159 -9.08 8.42 -5.12
CA LEU A 159 -10.16 7.42 -5.13
C LEU A 159 -11.54 8.03 -4.91
N ASP A 160 -11.66 9.05 -4.05
CA ASP A 160 -12.92 9.75 -3.78
C ASP A 160 -13.41 10.56 -4.97
N ASN A 161 -12.48 11.09 -5.75
CA ASN A 161 -12.79 11.81 -7.00
C ASN A 161 -12.87 10.88 -8.21
N ARG A 162 -12.92 9.56 -7.99
CA ARG A 162 -13.03 8.57 -9.07
C ARG A 162 -11.86 8.61 -10.06
N ILE A 163 -10.70 9.06 -9.60
CA ILE A 163 -9.44 9.06 -10.34
C ILE A 163 -8.70 7.75 -10.02
N VAL A 164 -8.17 7.06 -11.02
CA VAL A 164 -7.43 5.81 -10.82
C VAL A 164 -5.97 6.11 -10.47
N PRO A 165 -5.50 5.80 -9.23
CA PRO A 165 -4.09 5.93 -8.90
C PRO A 165 -3.24 4.94 -9.68
N VAL A 166 -2.18 5.43 -10.32
CA VAL A 166 -1.17 4.60 -10.98
C VAL A 166 0.15 4.78 -10.23
N ILE A 167 0.55 3.75 -9.52
CA ILE A 167 1.70 3.74 -8.61
C ILE A 167 2.87 3.03 -9.28
N ASN A 168 4.05 3.59 -9.14
CA ASN A 168 5.32 2.93 -9.46
C ASN A 168 6.37 3.29 -8.41
N GLU A 169 7.44 2.49 -8.35
CA GLU A 169 8.62 2.87 -7.57
C GLU A 169 9.26 4.13 -8.18
N ASN A 170 9.76 5.01 -7.31
CA ASN A 170 10.55 6.15 -7.74
C ASN A 170 12.01 5.70 -8.00
N ASP A 171 12.19 4.92 -9.05
CA ASP A 171 13.47 4.35 -9.46
C ASP A 171 14.56 5.42 -9.67
N ALA A 172 14.19 6.69 -9.90
CA ALA A 172 15.16 7.77 -10.12
C ALA A 172 15.95 8.13 -8.85
N VAL A 173 15.40 7.86 -7.67
CA VAL A 173 16.01 8.15 -6.36
C VAL A 173 16.19 6.90 -5.49
N ALA A 174 15.61 5.76 -5.89
CA ALA A 174 15.79 4.50 -5.18
C ALA A 174 17.24 4.02 -5.26
N THR A 175 17.80 3.59 -4.12
CA THR A 175 19.18 3.06 -4.05
C THR A 175 19.18 1.54 -4.11
N ALA A 176 20.24 0.96 -4.72
CA ALA A 176 20.35 -0.49 -4.89
C ALA A 176 20.48 -1.29 -3.59
N GLU A 177 20.84 -0.65 -2.49
CA GLU A 177 20.96 -1.27 -1.17
C GLU A 177 19.62 -1.61 -0.56
N ILE A 178 18.59 -0.86 -0.95
CA ILE A 178 17.20 -1.12 -0.60
C ILE A 178 16.58 -1.81 -1.80
N LYS A 179 16.91 -3.08 -2.00
CA LYS A 179 16.23 -3.92 -2.99
C LYS A 179 14.78 -4.15 -2.59
N VAL A 180 13.95 -3.13 -2.75
CA VAL A 180 12.54 -3.34 -3.08
C VAL A 180 12.48 -3.67 -4.57
N GLY A 181 13.37 -4.48 -5.05
CA GLY A 181 13.55 -4.74 -6.47
C GLY A 181 12.37 -5.46 -7.11
N ASP A 182 11.19 -5.32 -6.53
CA ASP A 182 9.97 -5.91 -7.04
C ASP A 182 8.76 -5.11 -6.56
N ASN A 183 8.02 -4.58 -7.52
CA ASN A 183 6.75 -3.91 -7.26
C ASN A 183 5.68 -4.84 -6.64
N ASP A 184 5.98 -6.12 -6.37
CA ASP A 184 5.09 -6.99 -5.60
C ASP A 184 4.98 -6.47 -4.15
N ASN A 185 6.09 -6.22 -3.47
CA ASN A 185 6.08 -5.65 -2.11
C ASN A 185 5.49 -4.24 -2.09
N LEU A 186 5.83 -3.39 -3.08
CA LEU A 186 5.22 -2.07 -3.22
C LEU A 186 3.69 -2.20 -3.37
N SER A 187 3.20 -3.21 -4.08
CA SER A 187 1.75 -3.43 -4.27
C SER A 187 1.03 -3.84 -2.98
N ALA A 188 1.68 -4.62 -2.11
CA ALA A 188 1.15 -4.93 -0.78
C ALA A 188 1.02 -3.67 0.07
N LEU A 189 2.06 -2.82 0.06
CA LEU A 189 2.04 -1.53 0.78
C LEU A 189 1.01 -0.55 0.18
N ALA A 190 0.87 -0.52 -1.14
CA ALA A 190 -0.16 0.26 -1.83
C ALA A 190 -1.58 -0.23 -1.49
N ALA A 191 -1.78 -1.54 -1.37
CA ALA A 191 -3.05 -2.13 -0.95
C ALA A 191 -3.39 -1.71 0.50
N ILE A 192 -2.39 -1.70 1.36
CA ILE A 192 -2.52 -1.18 2.72
C ILE A 192 -2.89 0.31 2.71
N LEU A 193 -2.16 1.10 1.95
CA LEU A 193 -2.38 2.55 1.83
C LEU A 193 -3.79 2.89 1.32
N ALA A 194 -4.28 2.12 0.35
CA ALA A 194 -5.61 2.27 -0.24
C ALA A 194 -6.75 1.72 0.63
N GLY A 195 -6.44 0.98 1.70
CA GLY A 195 -7.45 0.22 2.44
C GLY A 195 -8.18 -0.77 1.54
N ALA A 196 -7.43 -1.53 0.75
CA ALA A 196 -7.99 -2.42 -0.26
C ALA A 196 -8.68 -3.64 0.36
N ASP A 197 -9.72 -4.12 -0.30
CA ASP A 197 -10.35 -5.39 0.02
C ASP A 197 -9.55 -6.56 -0.56
N LYS A 198 -8.96 -6.35 -1.74
CA LYS A 198 -8.20 -7.38 -2.46
C LYS A 198 -6.96 -6.81 -3.14
N LEU A 199 -5.91 -7.62 -3.19
CA LEU A 199 -4.70 -7.39 -3.99
C LEU A 199 -4.60 -8.49 -5.06
N LEU A 200 -4.57 -8.11 -6.33
CA LEU A 200 -4.36 -9.00 -7.47
C LEU A 200 -2.94 -8.86 -8.00
N LEU A 201 -2.14 -9.91 -7.86
CA LEU A 201 -0.79 -10.03 -8.40
C LEU A 201 -0.84 -10.78 -9.74
N LEU A 202 -0.76 -10.05 -10.84
CA LEU A 202 -0.73 -10.64 -12.16
C LEU A 202 0.66 -11.14 -12.54
N THR A 203 0.71 -12.35 -13.06
CA THR A 203 1.95 -13.04 -13.47
C THR A 203 1.71 -13.79 -14.79
N ASP A 204 2.73 -14.47 -15.29
CA ASP A 204 2.70 -15.36 -16.46
C ASP A 204 2.17 -16.76 -16.14
N GLN A 205 2.19 -17.16 -14.86
CA GLN A 205 1.69 -18.44 -14.38
C GLN A 205 0.25 -18.33 -13.89
N ALA A 206 -0.47 -19.45 -13.89
CA ALA A 206 -1.87 -19.48 -13.43
C ALA A 206 -2.02 -19.22 -11.92
N GLY A 207 -0.97 -19.38 -11.14
CA GLY A 207 -0.94 -19.16 -9.70
C GLY A 207 0.28 -19.82 -9.07
N LEU A 208 0.20 -20.16 -7.78
CA LEU A 208 1.21 -20.91 -7.05
C LEU A 208 0.98 -22.41 -7.29
N TYR A 209 2.05 -23.12 -7.61
CA TYR A 209 2.04 -24.59 -7.80
C TYR A 209 2.82 -25.29 -6.70
N THR A 210 2.57 -26.59 -6.54
CA THR A 210 3.29 -27.47 -5.58
C THR A 210 4.77 -27.63 -5.93
N ALA A 211 5.16 -27.36 -7.18
CA ALA A 211 6.53 -27.27 -7.69
C ALA A 211 6.55 -26.37 -8.92
N ASP A 212 7.71 -26.05 -9.48
CA ASP A 212 7.78 -25.28 -10.73
C ASP A 212 7.23 -26.09 -11.91
N PRO A 213 6.08 -25.72 -12.51
CA PRO A 213 5.43 -26.49 -13.57
C PRO A 213 6.25 -26.55 -14.85
N ARG A 214 7.27 -25.69 -15.01
CA ARG A 214 8.20 -25.74 -16.16
C ARG A 214 9.16 -26.92 -16.07
N ASN A 215 9.46 -27.35 -14.86
CA ASN A 215 10.43 -28.41 -14.57
C ASN A 215 9.76 -29.68 -14.02
N ASN A 216 8.51 -29.61 -13.57
CA ASN A 216 7.75 -30.72 -13.02
C ASN A 216 6.35 -30.76 -13.60
N PRO A 217 6.07 -31.69 -14.54
CA PRO A 217 4.75 -31.85 -15.14
C PRO A 217 3.63 -32.26 -14.16
N GLU A 218 4.01 -32.86 -13.01
CA GLU A 218 3.07 -33.29 -11.96
C GLU A 218 2.75 -32.15 -10.97
N ALA A 219 3.27 -30.94 -11.22
CA ALA A 219 3.00 -29.80 -10.35
C ALA A 219 1.51 -29.41 -10.43
N GLU A 220 0.85 -29.41 -9.28
CA GLU A 220 -0.56 -29.03 -9.16
C GLU A 220 -0.73 -27.57 -8.71
N LEU A 221 -1.75 -26.92 -9.24
CA LEU A 221 -2.10 -25.55 -8.85
C LEU A 221 -2.74 -25.55 -7.45
N ILE A 222 -2.13 -24.83 -6.51
CA ILE A 222 -2.67 -24.58 -5.18
C ILE A 222 -3.76 -23.52 -5.30
N ARG A 223 -5.01 -23.87 -4.98
CA ARG A 223 -6.15 -22.95 -5.13
C ARG A 223 -6.30 -21.99 -3.97
N GLU A 224 -6.11 -22.47 -2.74
CA GLU A 224 -6.39 -21.73 -1.51
C GLU A 224 -5.22 -21.85 -0.55
N VAL A 225 -4.84 -20.75 0.10
CA VAL A 225 -3.78 -20.69 1.11
C VAL A 225 -4.30 -19.93 2.32
N HIS A 226 -4.36 -20.58 3.49
CA HIS A 226 -4.83 -19.98 4.75
C HIS A 226 -3.68 -19.55 5.67
N GLY A 227 -2.43 -19.79 5.28
CA GLY A 227 -1.24 -19.38 6.01
C GLY A 227 0.01 -19.69 5.21
N ILE A 228 0.99 -18.81 5.28
CA ILE A 228 2.26 -18.95 4.57
C ILE A 228 3.30 -19.46 5.58
N ASP A 229 3.55 -20.78 5.55
CA ASP A 229 4.56 -21.45 6.36
C ASP A 229 5.91 -21.59 5.63
N ASP A 230 6.88 -22.17 6.31
CA ASP A 230 8.22 -22.37 5.74
C ASP A 230 8.22 -23.41 4.60
N ALA A 231 7.32 -24.37 4.60
CA ALA A 231 7.18 -25.34 3.52
C ALA A 231 6.73 -24.64 2.22
N LEU A 232 5.73 -23.77 2.32
CA LEU A 232 5.25 -22.99 1.18
C LEU A 232 6.31 -21.99 0.68
N ARG A 233 7.11 -21.41 1.60
CA ARG A 233 8.25 -20.54 1.24
C ARG A 233 9.35 -21.35 0.52
N GLY A 234 9.60 -22.59 0.92
CA GLY A 234 10.55 -23.49 0.27
C GLY A 234 10.18 -23.78 -1.19
N ILE A 235 8.91 -24.06 -1.47
CA ILE A 235 8.40 -24.29 -2.82
C ILE A 235 8.66 -23.09 -3.74
N ALA A 236 8.52 -21.87 -3.22
CA ALA A 236 8.76 -20.65 -3.98
C ALA A 236 10.25 -20.29 -4.15
N GLY A 237 11.12 -20.76 -3.24
CA GLY A 237 12.57 -20.49 -3.26
C GLY A 237 13.35 -21.31 -4.29
N ASP A 238 12.84 -22.46 -4.68
CA ASP A 238 13.50 -23.37 -5.65
C ASP A 238 13.39 -22.88 -7.12
N SER A 239 12.67 -21.82 -7.41
CA SER A 239 12.67 -21.23 -8.74
C SER A 239 13.94 -20.41 -8.96
N VAL A 240 15.07 -21.11 -9.11
CA VAL A 240 16.40 -20.54 -9.41
C VAL A 240 16.43 -20.05 -10.87
N SER A 241 15.87 -18.92 -11.14
CA SER A 241 16.26 -18.10 -12.28
C SER A 241 16.84 -16.78 -11.75
N GLY A 242 18.13 -16.74 -11.45
CA GLY A 242 18.87 -15.60 -10.91
C GLY A 242 18.92 -14.36 -11.82
N LEU A 243 17.92 -14.13 -12.65
CA LEU A 243 17.81 -13.01 -13.60
C LEU A 243 16.49 -12.25 -13.55
N GLY A 244 15.53 -12.62 -12.68
CA GLY A 244 14.23 -11.96 -12.55
C GLY A 244 14.08 -11.31 -11.18
N THR A 245 13.93 -10.00 -11.15
CA THR A 245 13.56 -9.21 -9.96
C THR A 245 12.08 -9.34 -9.66
N GLY A 246 11.48 -10.53 -9.59
CA GLY A 246 10.04 -10.69 -9.42
C GLY A 246 9.62 -12.16 -9.50
N GLY A 247 10.18 -13.02 -8.67
CA GLY A 247 9.86 -14.43 -8.60
C GLY A 247 8.61 -14.75 -7.76
N MET A 248 8.26 -16.04 -7.65
CA MET A 248 7.17 -16.47 -6.78
C MET A 248 7.45 -16.13 -5.30
N ALA A 249 8.72 -16.17 -4.88
CA ALA A 249 9.14 -15.80 -3.53
C ALA A 249 8.76 -14.36 -3.15
N THR A 250 8.93 -13.39 -4.04
CA THR A 250 8.53 -11.99 -3.79
C THR A 250 7.02 -11.83 -3.73
N LYS A 251 6.28 -12.59 -4.55
CA LYS A 251 4.81 -12.61 -4.49
C LYS A 251 4.30 -13.22 -3.20
N LEU A 252 4.93 -14.28 -2.70
CA LEU A 252 4.59 -14.85 -1.39
C LEU A 252 4.90 -13.87 -0.25
N GLN A 253 6.01 -13.14 -0.34
CA GLN A 253 6.33 -12.10 0.65
C GLN A 253 5.27 -10.98 0.62
N ALA A 254 4.89 -10.50 -0.55
CA ALA A 254 3.84 -9.50 -0.70
C ALA A 254 2.48 -10.02 -0.19
N ALA A 255 2.15 -11.28 -0.47
CA ALA A 255 0.94 -11.91 0.02
C ALA A 255 0.93 -12.01 1.55
N ASP A 256 2.05 -12.43 2.18
CA ASP A 256 2.18 -12.48 3.64
C ASP A 256 1.93 -11.10 4.28
N VAL A 257 2.54 -10.05 3.71
CA VAL A 257 2.36 -8.67 4.17
C VAL A 257 0.88 -8.23 4.07
N ALA A 258 0.25 -8.42 2.93
CA ALA A 258 -1.12 -7.98 2.70
C ALA A 258 -2.16 -8.81 3.48
N CYS A 259 -2.00 -10.16 3.55
CA CYS A 259 -2.92 -11.03 4.29
C CYS A 259 -2.92 -10.73 5.79
N ARG A 260 -1.75 -10.48 6.36
CA ARG A 260 -1.66 -10.03 7.75
C ARG A 260 -2.28 -8.64 7.95
N ALA A 261 -2.35 -7.82 6.89
CA ALA A 261 -3.05 -6.54 6.92
C ALA A 261 -4.58 -6.66 6.77
N GLY A 262 -5.11 -7.87 6.67
CA GLY A 262 -6.54 -8.11 6.49
C GLY A 262 -7.01 -7.98 5.04
N ILE A 263 -6.10 -8.17 4.08
CA ILE A 263 -6.37 -8.06 2.63
C ILE A 263 -6.23 -9.43 1.98
N ASP A 264 -7.25 -9.87 1.26
CA ASP A 264 -7.15 -11.07 0.44
C ASP A 264 -6.19 -10.84 -0.74
N VAL A 265 -5.30 -11.80 -0.99
CA VAL A 265 -4.38 -11.71 -2.14
C VAL A 265 -4.67 -12.81 -3.13
N ILE A 266 -4.70 -12.47 -4.41
CA ILE A 266 -4.86 -13.40 -5.51
C ILE A 266 -3.64 -13.33 -6.43
N ILE A 267 -3.01 -14.47 -6.68
CA ILE A 267 -1.97 -14.62 -7.72
C ILE A 267 -2.61 -15.32 -8.90
N ALA A 268 -2.62 -14.70 -10.07
CA ALA A 268 -3.27 -15.24 -11.25
C ALA A 268 -2.55 -14.87 -12.56
N ALA A 269 -2.80 -15.63 -13.62
CA ALA A 269 -2.30 -15.31 -14.95
C ALA A 269 -2.95 -14.04 -15.47
N GLY A 270 -2.12 -13.07 -15.88
CA GLY A 270 -2.61 -11.84 -16.51
C GLY A 270 -3.27 -12.09 -17.87
N SER A 271 -2.95 -13.21 -18.53
CA SER A 271 -3.55 -13.63 -19.80
C SER A 271 -4.96 -14.22 -19.65
N GLN A 272 -5.41 -14.51 -18.42
CA GLN A 272 -6.73 -15.08 -18.18
C GLN A 272 -7.83 -14.07 -18.53
N SER A 273 -8.76 -14.47 -19.39
CA SER A 273 -9.89 -13.61 -19.77
C SER A 273 -10.75 -13.28 -18.55
N GLY A 274 -11.10 -11.99 -18.38
CA GLY A 274 -11.98 -11.55 -17.33
C GLY A 274 -11.39 -11.65 -15.90
N VAL A 275 -10.09 -11.82 -15.77
CA VAL A 275 -9.42 -12.06 -14.45
C VAL A 275 -9.80 -11.01 -13.39
N ILE A 276 -9.88 -9.75 -13.76
CA ILE A 276 -10.21 -8.65 -12.83
C ILE A 276 -11.68 -8.74 -12.39
N ALA A 277 -12.59 -9.02 -13.30
CA ALA A 277 -14.01 -9.21 -12.99
C ALA A 277 -14.21 -10.42 -12.08
N ASN A 278 -13.60 -11.57 -12.43
CA ASN A 278 -13.68 -12.78 -11.63
C ASN A 278 -13.19 -12.59 -10.19
N VAL A 279 -12.08 -11.85 -10.01
CA VAL A 279 -11.56 -11.53 -8.67
C VAL A 279 -12.54 -10.68 -7.87
N ILE A 280 -13.16 -9.68 -8.48
CA ILE A 280 -14.14 -8.83 -7.80
C ILE A 280 -15.39 -9.64 -7.45
N ASP A 281 -15.90 -10.42 -8.39
CA ASP A 281 -17.11 -11.23 -8.23
C ASP A 281 -16.90 -12.46 -7.31
N GLY A 282 -15.66 -12.73 -6.88
CA GLY A 282 -15.32 -13.87 -6.02
C GLY A 282 -15.27 -15.21 -6.76
N THR A 283 -15.27 -15.21 -8.09
CA THR A 283 -15.10 -16.41 -8.90
C THR A 283 -13.67 -16.93 -8.72
N PRO A 284 -13.48 -18.24 -8.44
CA PRO A 284 -12.15 -18.81 -8.22
C PRO A 284 -11.23 -18.64 -9.43
N VAL A 285 -10.13 -17.93 -9.24
CA VAL A 285 -9.06 -17.77 -10.23
C VAL A 285 -7.71 -17.85 -9.51
N GLY A 286 -6.75 -18.49 -10.15
CA GLY A 286 -5.39 -18.56 -9.63
C GLY A 286 -5.28 -19.22 -8.25
N THR A 287 -4.43 -18.63 -7.42
CA THR A 287 -4.25 -18.98 -6.00
C THR A 287 -4.72 -17.84 -5.14
N ARG A 288 -5.66 -18.11 -4.23
CA ARG A 288 -6.14 -17.15 -3.24
C ARG A 288 -5.45 -17.37 -1.89
N PHE A 289 -4.91 -16.32 -1.35
CA PHE A 289 -4.37 -16.22 0.00
C PHE A 289 -5.37 -15.45 0.85
N HIS A 290 -5.85 -16.09 1.92
CA HIS A 290 -6.85 -15.49 2.80
C HIS A 290 -6.25 -14.51 3.79
N ALA A 291 -6.96 -13.43 4.04
CA ALA A 291 -6.65 -12.52 5.13
C ALA A 291 -6.56 -13.28 6.47
N LEU A 292 -5.51 -13.02 7.25
CA LEU A 292 -5.24 -13.76 8.50
C LEU A 292 -5.87 -13.11 9.72
N GLU A 293 -6.07 -11.80 9.68
CA GLU A 293 -6.58 -11.02 10.81
C GLU A 293 -7.65 -10.03 10.35
N THR A 294 -8.48 -9.57 11.28
CA THR A 294 -9.38 -8.46 10.94
C THR A 294 -8.61 -7.12 10.97
N PRO A 295 -8.97 -6.17 10.11
CA PRO A 295 -8.35 -4.84 10.13
C PRO A 295 -8.39 -4.14 11.51
N LEU A 296 -9.43 -4.46 12.32
CA LEU A 296 -9.59 -3.91 13.66
C LEU A 296 -8.56 -4.47 14.66
N GLU A 297 -8.28 -5.77 14.63
CA GLU A 297 -7.29 -6.41 15.53
C GLU A 297 -5.89 -5.92 15.23
N ASN A 298 -5.56 -5.76 13.97
CA ASN A 298 -4.30 -5.18 13.53
C ASN A 298 -4.13 -3.74 14.01
N ARG A 299 -5.18 -2.92 13.90
CA ARG A 299 -5.19 -1.54 14.39
C ARG A 299 -4.94 -1.48 15.90
N LYS A 300 -5.62 -2.33 16.68
CA LYS A 300 -5.41 -2.42 18.13
C LYS A 300 -3.97 -2.72 18.48
N ARG A 301 -3.38 -3.73 17.84
CA ARG A 301 -2.00 -4.13 18.07
C ARG A 301 -1.01 -3.00 17.79
N TRP A 302 -1.26 -2.22 16.75
CA TRP A 302 -0.38 -1.12 16.37
C TRP A 302 -0.49 0.09 17.32
N ILE A 303 -1.70 0.56 17.63
CA ILE A 303 -1.91 1.71 18.51
C ILE A 303 -1.40 1.39 19.94
N PHE A 304 -1.64 0.19 20.44
CA PHE A 304 -1.15 -0.22 21.75
C PHE A 304 0.31 -0.72 21.77
N GLY A 305 0.86 -1.09 20.62
CA GLY A 305 2.24 -1.61 20.51
C GLY A 305 3.32 -0.55 20.57
N ALA A 306 2.99 0.73 20.37
CA ALA A 306 3.92 1.85 20.45
C ALA A 306 3.68 2.67 21.71
N PRO A 307 4.74 3.06 22.46
CA PRO A 307 4.57 3.98 23.56
C PRO A 307 4.05 5.33 23.04
N PRO A 308 3.10 5.98 23.72
CA PRO A 308 2.60 7.28 23.31
C PRO A 308 3.74 8.32 23.33
N ALA A 309 3.88 9.07 22.24
CA ALA A 309 4.88 10.15 22.13
C ALA A 309 4.45 11.42 22.90
N GLY A 310 3.15 11.55 23.18
CA GLY A 310 2.61 12.66 23.95
C GLY A 310 1.19 12.38 24.44
N GLU A 311 0.57 13.39 25.03
CA GLU A 311 -0.80 13.27 25.53
C GLU A 311 -1.64 14.52 25.27
N ILE A 312 -2.95 14.30 25.13
CA ILE A 312 -3.96 15.34 24.97
C ILE A 312 -5.00 15.20 26.06
N THR A 313 -5.29 16.29 26.77
CA THR A 313 -6.42 16.37 27.70
C THR A 313 -7.62 16.98 27.00
N ILE A 314 -8.79 16.36 27.12
CA ILE A 314 -10.01 16.77 26.46
C ILE A 314 -11.12 17.11 27.47
N ASP A 315 -12.09 17.94 27.03
CA ASP A 315 -13.25 18.30 27.82
C ASP A 315 -14.34 17.22 27.83
N ASP A 316 -15.34 17.41 28.73
CA ASP A 316 -16.43 16.43 28.90
C ASP A 316 -17.31 16.27 27.65
N GLY A 317 -17.45 17.31 26.83
CA GLY A 317 -18.15 17.23 25.55
C GLY A 317 -17.45 16.33 24.54
N ALA A 318 -16.13 16.40 24.48
CA ALA A 318 -15.30 15.53 23.64
C ALA A 318 -15.24 14.11 24.22
N VAL A 319 -15.21 13.95 25.55
CA VAL A 319 -15.34 12.63 26.22
C VAL A 319 -16.61 11.93 25.78
N ALA A 320 -17.77 12.57 25.91
CA ALA A 320 -19.05 12.01 25.49
C ALA A 320 -19.09 11.72 23.97
N ALA A 321 -18.48 12.58 23.13
CA ALA A 321 -18.41 12.36 21.70
C ALA A 321 -17.62 11.09 21.34
N ILE A 322 -16.50 10.87 22.00
CA ILE A 322 -15.61 9.73 21.74
C ILE A 322 -16.20 8.44 22.34
N MET A 323 -16.55 8.47 23.63
CA MET A 323 -16.92 7.26 24.39
C MET A 323 -18.32 6.73 24.05
N GLU A 324 -19.28 7.62 23.80
CA GLU A 324 -20.68 7.25 23.61
C GLU A 324 -21.08 7.21 22.13
N ARG A 325 -20.53 8.11 21.31
CA ARG A 325 -20.92 8.27 19.91
C ARG A 325 -19.87 7.74 18.91
N GLY A 326 -18.71 7.28 19.40
CA GLY A 326 -17.63 6.81 18.54
C GLY A 326 -17.13 7.87 17.55
N SER A 327 -17.14 9.14 17.94
CA SER A 327 -16.78 10.27 17.08
C SER A 327 -15.27 10.51 17.06
N SER A 328 -14.79 11.18 16.00
CA SER A 328 -13.41 11.68 15.94
C SER A 328 -13.19 12.81 16.95
N LEU A 329 -11.94 12.97 17.43
CA LEU A 329 -11.56 14.10 18.26
C LEU A 329 -11.37 15.35 17.39
N LEU A 330 -12.14 16.39 17.69
CA LEU A 330 -12.00 17.72 17.06
C LEU A 330 -11.11 18.62 17.90
N PRO A 331 -10.41 19.60 17.30
CA PRO A 331 -9.57 20.55 18.03
C PRO A 331 -10.32 21.31 19.14
N LYS A 332 -11.61 21.61 18.92
CA LYS A 332 -12.45 22.32 19.90
C LYS A 332 -12.52 21.61 21.25
N GLY A 333 -12.50 20.28 21.28
CA GLY A 333 -12.55 19.48 22.51
C GLY A 333 -11.22 19.41 23.26
N ILE A 334 -10.12 19.87 22.68
CA ILE A 334 -8.78 19.82 23.27
C ILE A 334 -8.64 20.96 24.28
N ARG A 335 -8.13 20.65 25.49
CA ARG A 335 -7.85 21.61 26.56
C ARG A 335 -6.36 21.78 26.85
N ASN A 336 -5.59 20.70 26.67
CA ASN A 336 -4.15 20.73 26.89
C ASN A 336 -3.44 19.73 25.98
N VAL A 337 -2.20 20.05 25.59
CA VAL A 337 -1.32 19.20 24.76
C VAL A 337 0.04 19.14 25.43
N GLN A 338 0.49 17.93 25.78
CA GLN A 338 1.77 17.68 26.46
C GLN A 338 2.63 16.72 25.61
N GLY A 339 3.96 16.93 25.74
CA GLY A 339 4.94 16.20 24.96
C GLY A 339 5.26 16.89 23.64
N ASP A 340 6.24 16.34 22.96
CA ASP A 340 6.67 16.77 21.63
C ASP A 340 6.53 15.58 20.68
N PHE A 341 5.63 15.72 19.72
CA PHE A 341 5.29 14.65 18.78
C PHE A 341 4.98 15.21 17.40
N SER A 342 5.32 14.39 16.41
CA SER A 342 5.06 14.67 14.99
C SER A 342 3.67 14.17 14.58
N ARG A 343 3.22 14.61 13.42
CA ARG A 343 2.04 14.03 12.73
C ARG A 343 2.27 12.54 12.49
N GLY A 344 1.26 11.72 12.77
CA GLY A 344 1.33 10.27 12.62
C GLY A 344 1.80 9.51 13.87
N GLU A 345 2.27 10.21 14.89
CA GLU A 345 2.64 9.54 16.14
C GLU A 345 1.41 9.22 17.01
N VAL A 346 1.57 8.16 17.80
CA VAL A 346 0.54 7.73 18.74
C VAL A 346 0.57 8.64 19.95
N ILE A 347 -0.61 9.13 20.34
CA ILE A 347 -0.79 9.97 21.50
C ILE A 347 -1.85 9.35 22.43
N ARG A 348 -1.72 9.67 23.72
CA ARG A 348 -2.70 9.33 24.74
C ARG A 348 -3.75 10.41 24.86
N ILE A 349 -5.01 10.02 25.03
CA ILE A 349 -6.14 10.93 25.20
C ILE A 349 -6.72 10.72 26.59
N ARG A 350 -6.82 11.82 27.38
CA ARG A 350 -7.25 11.82 28.77
C ARG A 350 -8.40 12.79 29.01
N ASN A 351 -9.22 12.52 30.01
CA ASN A 351 -10.15 13.51 30.52
C ASN A 351 -9.47 14.52 31.46
N LEU A 352 -10.21 15.54 31.90
CA LEU A 352 -9.72 16.55 32.85
C LEU A 352 -9.30 15.95 34.21
N GLY A 353 -9.85 14.82 34.59
CA GLY A 353 -9.50 14.09 35.81
C GLY A 353 -8.24 13.20 35.69
N GLY A 354 -7.57 13.20 34.52
CA GLY A 354 -6.34 12.42 34.30
C GLY A 354 -6.58 10.93 33.97
N ARG A 355 -7.83 10.51 33.79
CA ARG A 355 -8.15 9.12 33.38
C ARG A 355 -7.82 8.93 31.90
N ASP A 356 -7.11 7.85 31.57
CA ASP A 356 -6.87 7.42 30.20
C ASP A 356 -8.19 6.96 29.55
N LEU A 357 -8.51 7.52 28.40
CA LEU A 357 -9.73 7.25 27.65
C LEU A 357 -9.45 6.49 26.35
N ALA A 358 -8.40 6.87 25.66
CA ALA A 358 -8.07 6.31 24.37
C ALA A 358 -6.60 6.53 24.00
N HIS A 359 -6.14 5.75 23.01
CA HIS A 359 -4.92 6.03 22.26
C HIS A 359 -5.30 6.28 20.79
N GLY A 360 -4.61 7.20 20.13
CA GLY A 360 -4.90 7.51 18.74
C GLY A 360 -3.74 8.13 18.00
N VAL A 361 -3.85 8.14 16.67
CA VAL A 361 -2.83 8.71 15.79
C VAL A 361 -3.12 10.19 15.57
N SER A 362 -2.14 11.03 15.90
CA SER A 362 -2.28 12.47 15.72
C SER A 362 -2.24 12.88 14.25
N ARG A 363 -3.22 13.71 13.83
CA ARG A 363 -3.28 14.27 12.46
C ARG A 363 -2.43 15.54 12.33
N TYR A 364 -2.01 16.14 13.41
CA TYR A 364 -1.19 17.34 13.49
C TYR A 364 -0.06 17.11 14.49
N ASN A 365 1.04 17.84 14.36
CA ASN A 365 2.10 17.82 15.36
C ASN A 365 1.66 18.54 16.66
N SER A 366 2.44 18.39 17.71
CA SER A 366 2.14 18.94 19.03
C SER A 366 1.96 20.47 19.02
N ASP A 367 2.80 21.20 18.26
CA ASP A 367 2.74 22.67 18.18
C ASP A 367 1.47 23.13 17.49
N ALA A 368 1.12 22.53 16.37
CA ALA A 368 -0.13 22.80 15.67
C ALA A 368 -1.34 22.51 16.56
N LEU A 369 -1.35 21.41 17.29
CA LEU A 369 -2.45 21.09 18.21
C LEU A 369 -2.55 22.05 19.40
N ARG A 370 -1.42 22.58 19.91
CA ARG A 370 -1.44 23.64 20.91
C ARG A 370 -2.10 24.92 20.39
N MET A 371 -1.83 25.30 19.13
CA MET A 371 -2.46 26.44 18.49
C MET A 371 -3.94 26.20 18.21
N LEU A 372 -4.33 24.98 17.87
CA LEU A 372 -5.70 24.61 17.52
C LEU A 372 -6.58 24.30 18.71
N ALA A 373 -6.03 24.11 19.92
CA ALA A 373 -6.78 23.71 21.10
C ALA A 373 -7.91 24.69 21.40
N GLY A 374 -9.13 24.18 21.53
CA GLY A 374 -10.33 24.98 21.80
C GLY A 374 -10.94 25.66 20.57
N HIS A 375 -10.31 25.64 19.40
CA HIS A 375 -10.80 26.27 18.17
C HIS A 375 -11.68 25.33 17.35
N HIS A 376 -12.58 25.90 16.56
CA HIS A 376 -13.40 25.13 15.63
C HIS A 376 -12.59 24.64 14.44
N SER A 377 -12.93 23.45 13.91
CA SER A 377 -12.26 22.87 12.74
C SER A 377 -12.22 23.77 11.51
N GLN A 378 -13.23 24.63 11.33
CA GLN A 378 -13.28 25.61 10.24
C GLN A 378 -12.18 26.69 10.30
N GLN A 379 -11.55 26.87 11.47
CA GLN A 379 -10.50 27.86 11.70
C GLN A 379 -9.08 27.29 11.48
N ILE A 380 -8.95 25.98 11.20
CA ILE A 380 -7.65 25.32 11.07
C ILE A 380 -6.78 26.00 10.02
N SER A 381 -7.31 26.17 8.80
CA SER A 381 -6.58 26.79 7.71
C SER A 381 -6.20 28.26 8.01
N GLU A 382 -7.03 28.99 8.73
CA GLU A 382 -6.76 30.38 9.13
C GLU A 382 -5.63 30.43 10.19
N ILE A 383 -5.65 29.51 11.16
CA ILE A 383 -4.69 29.50 12.26
C ILE A 383 -3.32 28.97 11.82
N LEU A 384 -3.29 27.89 11.03
CA LEU A 384 -2.05 27.22 10.64
C LEU A 384 -1.51 27.60 9.25
N GLY A 385 -2.34 28.18 8.37
CA GLY A 385 -2.01 28.38 6.97
C GLY A 385 -2.11 27.09 6.11
N TYR A 386 -2.46 25.97 6.71
CA TYR A 386 -2.66 24.66 6.04
C TYR A 386 -3.67 23.79 6.80
N GLU A 387 -4.15 22.71 6.16
CA GLU A 387 -5.09 21.79 6.78
C GLU A 387 -4.82 20.33 6.33
N TYR A 388 -4.81 19.40 7.30
CA TYR A 388 -4.78 17.94 7.07
C TYR A 388 -6.15 17.29 7.35
N GLY A 389 -7.21 18.06 7.25
CA GLY A 389 -8.57 17.68 7.57
C GLY A 389 -9.06 18.18 8.93
N PRO A 390 -10.38 18.07 9.21
CA PRO A 390 -11.04 18.78 10.29
C PRO A 390 -10.83 18.19 11.68
N VAL A 391 -10.11 17.09 11.81
CA VAL A 391 -9.99 16.33 13.07
C VAL A 391 -8.56 16.32 13.61
N ALA A 392 -8.40 16.33 14.91
CA ALA A 392 -7.13 16.14 15.59
C ALA A 392 -6.73 14.65 15.60
N VAL A 393 -7.70 13.76 15.89
CA VAL A 393 -7.56 12.31 15.82
C VAL A 393 -8.82 11.74 15.18
N HIS A 394 -8.66 10.94 14.13
CA HIS A 394 -9.81 10.31 13.47
C HIS A 394 -10.31 9.12 14.30
N ARG A 395 -11.63 8.91 14.37
CA ARG A 395 -12.25 7.81 15.13
C ARG A 395 -11.67 6.44 14.76
N ASP A 396 -11.37 6.29 13.49
CA ASP A 396 -10.85 5.04 12.95
C ASP A 396 -9.34 4.86 13.18
N ASP A 397 -8.64 5.93 13.55
CA ASP A 397 -7.25 5.94 13.98
C ASP A 397 -7.15 6.05 15.52
N MET A 398 -8.22 5.69 16.25
CA MET A 398 -8.33 5.79 17.70
C MET A 398 -8.90 4.50 18.29
N ILE A 399 -8.36 4.08 19.44
CA ILE A 399 -8.85 2.95 20.21
C ILE A 399 -9.18 3.43 21.61
N VAL A 400 -10.42 3.21 22.00
CA VAL A 400 -10.97 3.50 23.32
C VAL A 400 -10.51 2.42 24.29
N SER A 401 -10.07 2.83 25.48
CA SER A 401 -9.54 1.97 26.57
C SER A 401 -10.66 1.30 27.35
#